data_bfe6fda80a14902de476a8396c3645f5
#
_entry.id   bfe6fda80a14902de476a8396c3645f5
#
_cell.length_a   1.000
_cell.length_b   1.000
_cell.length_c   1.000
_cell.angle_alpha   90.00
_cell.angle_beta   90.00
_cell.angle_gamma   90.00
#
_symmetry.space_group_name_H-M   'P 1'
#
loop_
_entity.id
_entity.type
_entity.pdbx_description
1 polymer ?
#
loop_
_entity_poly.entity_id
_entity_poly.type
_entity_poly.pdbx_seq_one_letter_code
_entity_poly.pdbx_strand_id
1 'polypeptide(L)'
;MCIRDRVVGCEDPEASRDAILAAKDELIQSCNEVDPILVKFGGGSRDVEARIIDTDSGPMIIVHILVDCRDAMGANAVNTMAETIAPRVESISGGTVILRIISNLAVHRLARVSATFTPEEMSDTGDDPARGTEVIDGVLQAYHFAAADPFRATTHNKGIMNAISPIAIAC
;
A
#
# COMPACT_ATOMS: atom_id res chain seq x y z
N MET A 1 -6.11 2.63 2.77
CA MET A 1 -5.93 3.11 1.38
C MET A 1 -5.06 4.35 1.43
N CYS A 2 -4.28 4.65 0.41
CA CYS A 2 -3.37 5.80 0.41
C CYS A 2 -3.69 6.68 -0.80
N ILE A 3 -3.75 7.99 -0.60
CA ILE A 3 -3.81 8.98 -1.68
C ILE A 3 -2.46 9.68 -1.77
N ARG A 4 -2.12 10.14 -2.97
CA ARG A 4 -0.91 10.92 -3.23
C ARG A 4 -1.31 12.26 -3.80
N ASP A 5 -1.06 13.31 -3.03
CA ASP A 5 -1.10 14.69 -3.50
C ASP A 5 0.31 15.09 -3.91
N ARG A 6 0.44 15.61 -5.13
CA ARG A 6 1.70 16.12 -5.65
C ARG A 6 1.76 17.63 -5.46
N VAL A 7 2.65 18.11 -4.61
CA VAL A 7 2.93 19.52 -4.39
C VAL A 7 4.18 19.92 -5.16
N VAL A 8 4.08 20.96 -5.93
CA VAL A 8 5.17 21.52 -6.74
C VAL A 8 5.32 23.03 -6.52
N GLY A 9 6.50 23.57 -6.85
CA GLY A 9 6.75 25.01 -6.79
C GLY A 9 7.02 25.56 -5.39
N CYS A 10 7.37 24.69 -4.43
CA CYS A 10 7.84 25.13 -3.12
C CYS A 10 9.25 25.72 -3.23
N GLU A 11 9.52 26.86 -2.59
CA GLU A 11 10.86 27.46 -2.53
C GLU A 11 11.84 26.58 -1.74
N ASP A 12 11.38 26.02 -0.62
CA ASP A 12 12.14 25.08 0.20
C ASP A 12 11.30 23.81 0.44
N PRO A 13 11.54 22.72 -0.31
CA PRO A 13 10.79 21.49 -0.20
C PRO A 13 10.91 20.82 1.16
N GLU A 14 12.08 20.93 1.84
CA GLU A 14 12.26 20.31 3.15
C GLU A 14 11.48 21.05 4.23
N ALA A 15 11.59 22.37 4.29
CA ALA A 15 10.80 23.18 5.22
C ALA A 15 9.30 23.02 4.97
N SER A 16 8.87 22.98 3.70
CA SER A 16 7.47 22.76 3.33
C SER A 16 6.95 21.38 3.76
N ARG A 17 7.76 20.31 3.57
CA ARG A 17 7.43 18.97 4.05
C ARG A 17 7.26 18.95 5.57
N ASP A 18 8.19 19.56 6.29
CA ASP A 18 8.17 19.60 7.77
C ASP A 18 6.98 20.42 8.29
N ALA A 19 6.61 21.51 7.63
CA ALA A 19 5.43 22.28 7.93
C ALA A 19 4.12 21.49 7.71
N ILE A 20 4.03 20.70 6.63
CA ILE A 20 2.90 19.78 6.38
C ILE A 20 2.81 18.74 7.49
N LEU A 21 3.93 18.13 7.88
CA LEU A 21 3.96 17.12 8.94
C LEU A 21 3.63 17.74 10.31
N ALA A 22 4.00 18.99 10.58
CA ALA A 22 3.61 19.69 11.79
C ALA A 22 2.08 19.96 11.88
N ALA A 23 1.40 20.09 10.74
CA ALA A 23 -0.05 20.25 10.64
C ALA A 23 -0.82 18.92 10.55
N LYS A 24 -0.17 17.78 10.75
CA LYS A 24 -0.73 16.44 10.57
C LYS A 24 -2.06 16.21 11.25
N ASP A 25 -2.18 16.56 12.53
CA ASP A 25 -3.39 16.34 13.32
C ASP A 25 -4.57 17.16 12.78
N GLU A 26 -4.33 18.40 12.36
CA GLU A 26 -5.32 19.26 11.72
C GLU A 26 -5.81 18.65 10.40
N LEU A 27 -4.89 18.15 9.57
CA LEU A 27 -5.21 17.51 8.29
C LEU A 27 -6.00 16.22 8.48
N ILE A 28 -5.65 15.39 9.47
CA ILE A 28 -6.39 14.18 9.83
C ILE A 28 -7.81 14.54 10.30
N GLN A 29 -7.96 15.55 11.13
CA GLN A 29 -9.28 16.01 11.58
C GLN A 29 -10.12 16.46 10.40
N SER A 30 -9.59 17.30 9.53
CA SER A 30 -10.30 17.78 8.33
C SER A 30 -10.74 16.63 7.42
N CYS A 31 -9.89 15.60 7.24
CA CYS A 31 -10.26 14.39 6.51
C CYS A 31 -11.43 13.65 7.17
N ASN A 32 -11.41 13.52 8.49
CA ASN A 32 -12.43 12.78 9.24
C ASN A 32 -13.79 13.51 9.29
N GLU A 33 -13.81 14.83 9.14
CA GLU A 33 -15.03 15.61 9.02
C GLU A 33 -15.75 15.41 7.68
N VAL A 34 -15.05 14.95 6.65
CA VAL A 34 -15.62 14.63 5.32
C VAL A 34 -16.56 13.44 5.37
N ASP A 35 -16.23 12.42 6.15
CA ASP A 35 -17.03 11.18 6.24
C ASP A 35 -17.22 10.76 7.70
N PRO A 36 -18.13 11.44 8.43
CA PRO A 36 -18.42 11.10 9.82
C PRO A 36 -19.06 9.72 9.98
N ILE A 37 -19.67 9.16 8.91
CA ILE A 37 -20.24 7.81 8.94
C ILE A 37 -19.11 6.79 8.99
N LEU A 38 -18.11 6.94 8.14
CA LEU A 38 -16.92 6.08 8.16
C LEU A 38 -16.24 6.11 9.54
N VAL A 39 -16.07 7.30 10.12
CA VAL A 39 -15.49 7.46 11.45
C VAL A 39 -16.33 6.78 12.53
N LYS A 40 -17.66 6.93 12.49
CA LYS A 40 -18.59 6.26 13.42
C LYS A 40 -18.45 4.73 13.41
N PHE A 41 -18.16 4.14 12.25
CA PHE A 41 -17.91 2.71 12.12
C PHE A 41 -16.44 2.31 12.41
N GLY A 42 -15.66 3.21 12.98
CA GLY A 42 -14.29 2.97 13.39
C GLY A 42 -13.27 3.05 12.26
N GLY A 43 -13.63 3.60 11.08
CA GLY A 43 -12.74 3.94 9.98
C GLY A 43 -12.20 5.37 10.08
N GLY A 44 -11.81 5.94 8.93
CA GLY A 44 -11.35 7.32 8.79
C GLY A 44 -9.85 7.45 8.53
N SER A 45 -9.38 8.68 8.44
CA SER A 45 -7.96 9.01 8.27
C SER A 45 -7.18 8.62 9.52
N ARG A 46 -6.07 7.91 9.34
CA ARG A 46 -5.22 7.38 10.42
C ARG A 46 -3.89 8.08 10.50
N ASP A 47 -3.39 8.51 9.35
CA ASP A 47 -2.07 9.10 9.27
C ASP A 47 -1.94 10.02 8.05
N VAL A 48 -1.00 10.97 8.12
CA VAL A 48 -0.51 11.77 7.01
C VAL A 48 1.00 11.63 6.97
N GLU A 49 1.52 11.22 5.83
CA GLU A 49 2.94 11.13 5.55
C GLU A 49 3.31 12.12 4.44
N ALA A 50 4.52 12.66 4.50
CA ALA A 50 5.05 13.51 3.44
C ALA A 50 6.48 13.11 3.11
N ARG A 51 6.80 13.00 1.82
CA ARG A 51 8.14 12.67 1.34
C ARG A 51 8.50 13.49 0.12
N ILE A 52 9.78 13.77 -0.03
CA ILE A 52 10.32 14.45 -1.20
C ILE A 52 10.80 13.38 -2.17
N ILE A 53 10.52 13.57 -3.45
CA ILE A 53 11.08 12.79 -4.55
C ILE A 53 11.77 13.72 -5.54
N ASP A 54 12.93 13.32 -6.02
CA ASP A 54 13.62 14.01 -7.11
C ASP A 54 13.08 13.53 -8.45
N THR A 55 12.82 14.47 -9.34
CA THR A 55 12.36 14.21 -10.70
C THR A 55 13.10 15.08 -11.71
N ASP A 56 13.01 14.73 -12.98
CA ASP A 56 13.60 15.53 -14.07
C ASP A 56 13.04 16.98 -14.13
N SER A 57 11.89 17.23 -13.52
CA SER A 57 11.26 18.55 -13.41
C SER A 57 11.54 19.25 -12.06
N GLY A 58 12.49 18.73 -11.27
CA GLY A 58 12.83 19.21 -9.95
C GLY A 58 12.18 18.41 -8.83
N PRO A 59 12.42 18.80 -7.56
CA PRO A 59 11.88 18.11 -6.39
C PRO A 59 10.36 18.31 -6.29
N MET A 60 9.68 17.26 -5.83
CA MET A 60 8.24 17.27 -5.56
C MET A 60 7.98 16.73 -4.18
N ILE A 61 7.04 17.33 -3.44
CA ILE A 61 6.55 16.76 -2.20
C ILE A 61 5.35 15.89 -2.51
N ILE A 62 5.39 14.67 -2.01
CA ILE A 62 4.28 13.72 -2.11
C ILE A 62 3.66 13.58 -0.73
N VAL A 63 2.42 14.03 -0.59
CA VAL A 63 1.63 13.90 0.64
C VAL A 63 0.75 12.67 0.52
N HIS A 64 0.79 11.80 1.52
CA HIS A 64 -0.03 10.59 1.60
C HIS A 64 -1.02 10.71 2.73
N ILE A 65 -2.30 10.48 2.46
CA ILE A 65 -3.33 10.28 3.48
C ILE A 65 -3.55 8.77 3.61
N LEU A 66 -3.39 8.23 4.79
CA LEU A 66 -3.64 6.84 5.10
C LEU A 66 -5.04 6.70 5.71
N VAL A 67 -5.96 6.10 4.96
CA VAL A 67 -7.36 5.98 5.35
C VAL A 67 -7.74 4.53 5.57
N ASP A 68 -8.33 4.25 6.72
CA ASP A 68 -9.00 2.99 7.02
C ASP A 68 -10.44 3.05 6.51
N CYS A 69 -10.68 2.40 5.38
CA CYS A 69 -12.01 2.36 4.74
C CYS A 69 -12.87 1.20 5.22
N ARG A 70 -12.43 0.42 6.20
CA ARG A 70 -13.11 -0.78 6.68
C ARG A 70 -13.40 -1.74 5.50
N ASP A 71 -14.62 -2.23 5.38
CA ASP A 71 -15.04 -3.17 4.34
C ASP A 71 -15.34 -2.49 3.00
N ALA A 72 -15.36 -1.15 2.96
CA ALA A 72 -15.56 -0.42 1.72
C ALA A 72 -14.30 -0.44 0.83
N MET A 73 -14.49 -0.34 -0.49
CA MET A 73 -13.38 -0.10 -1.41
C MET A 73 -12.73 1.26 -1.13
N GLY A 74 -13.52 2.29 -0.84
CA GLY A 74 -13.09 3.55 -0.24
C GLY A 74 -12.56 4.61 -1.19
N ALA A 75 -12.52 4.39 -2.50
CA ALA A 75 -11.93 5.33 -3.45
C ALA A 75 -12.55 6.74 -3.39
N ASN A 76 -13.88 6.82 -3.36
CA ASN A 76 -14.59 8.11 -3.33
C ASN A 76 -14.32 8.88 -2.03
N ALA A 77 -14.41 8.21 -0.87
CA ALA A 77 -14.14 8.85 0.41
C ALA A 77 -12.71 9.40 0.46
N VAL A 78 -11.74 8.59 0.05
CA VAL A 78 -10.32 8.97 0.06
C VAL A 78 -10.03 10.12 -0.93
N ASN A 79 -10.62 10.10 -2.13
CA ASN A 79 -10.48 11.20 -3.08
C ASN A 79 -11.11 12.51 -2.55
N THR A 80 -12.29 12.43 -1.93
CA THR A 80 -12.93 13.62 -1.33
C THR A 80 -12.10 14.19 -0.19
N MET A 81 -11.50 13.33 0.66
CA MET A 81 -10.57 13.78 1.70
C MET A 81 -9.37 14.54 1.13
N ALA A 82 -8.76 14.04 0.06
CA ALA A 82 -7.65 14.71 -0.59
C ALA A 82 -8.03 16.07 -1.19
N GLU A 83 -9.17 16.13 -1.89
CA GLU A 83 -9.70 17.40 -2.41
C GLU A 83 -9.95 18.42 -1.29
N THR A 84 -10.43 17.95 -0.13
CA THR A 84 -10.74 18.82 1.01
C THR A 84 -9.48 19.42 1.64
N ILE A 85 -8.40 18.64 1.78
CA ILE A 85 -7.18 19.17 2.43
C ILE A 85 -6.24 19.87 1.47
N ALA A 86 -6.39 19.72 0.15
CA ALA A 86 -5.48 20.31 -0.84
C ALA A 86 -5.29 21.83 -0.67
N PRO A 87 -6.33 22.67 -0.49
CA PRO A 87 -6.13 24.10 -0.25
C PRO A 87 -5.31 24.41 1.01
N ARG A 88 -5.46 23.59 2.05
CA ARG A 88 -4.70 23.74 3.28
C ARG A 88 -3.25 23.35 3.10
N VAL A 89 -2.98 22.25 2.37
CA VAL A 89 -1.63 21.83 2.01
C VAL A 89 -0.92 22.89 1.18
N GLU A 90 -1.60 23.52 0.21
CA GLU A 90 -1.07 24.65 -0.56
C GLU A 90 -0.71 25.84 0.33
N SER A 91 -1.61 26.21 1.24
CA SER A 91 -1.38 27.32 2.19
C SER A 91 -0.19 27.08 3.12
N ILE A 92 0.04 25.83 3.55
CA ILE A 92 1.14 25.46 4.44
C ILE A 92 2.47 25.40 3.67
N SER A 93 2.47 24.79 2.49
CA SER A 93 3.68 24.50 1.71
C SER A 93 4.16 25.68 0.87
N GLY A 94 3.28 26.65 0.56
CA GLY A 94 3.53 27.69 -0.43
C GLY A 94 3.58 27.19 -1.86
N GLY A 95 3.33 25.90 -2.10
CA GLY A 95 3.31 25.27 -3.42
C GLY A 95 1.90 25.11 -3.98
N THR A 96 1.78 24.37 -5.08
CA THR A 96 0.53 24.04 -5.75
C THR A 96 0.29 22.55 -5.76
N VAL A 97 -0.91 22.11 -5.37
CA VAL A 97 -1.36 20.72 -5.43
C VAL A 97 -1.97 20.43 -6.80
N ILE A 98 -1.28 19.65 -7.62
CA ILE A 98 -1.68 19.41 -9.02
C ILE A 98 -2.45 18.10 -9.18
N LEU A 99 -2.09 17.04 -8.47
CA LEU A 99 -2.63 15.71 -8.65
C LEU A 99 -3.11 15.13 -7.33
N ARG A 100 -4.38 14.82 -7.27
CA ARG A 100 -5.05 14.20 -6.13
C ARG A 100 -5.59 12.84 -6.57
N ILE A 101 -4.82 11.78 -6.34
CA ILE A 101 -5.15 10.45 -6.87
C ILE A 101 -4.80 9.33 -5.90
N ILE A 102 -5.73 8.39 -5.80
CA ILE A 102 -5.56 7.16 -5.04
C ILE A 102 -4.38 6.33 -5.55
N SER A 103 -3.64 5.71 -4.63
CA SER A 103 -2.58 4.76 -4.96
C SER A 103 -3.11 3.32 -4.91
N ASN A 104 -2.83 2.55 -5.95
CA ASN A 104 -3.07 1.12 -5.97
C ASN A 104 -1.98 0.30 -5.24
N LEU A 105 -0.91 0.95 -4.76
CA LEU A 105 0.09 0.30 -3.91
C LEU A 105 -0.40 0.25 -2.46
N ALA A 106 -1.22 -0.75 -2.14
CA ALA A 106 -1.92 -0.89 -0.88
C ALA A 106 -1.06 -1.62 0.18
N VAL A 107 0.04 -1.01 0.60
CA VAL A 107 1.03 -1.61 1.53
C VAL A 107 0.51 -1.85 2.95
N HIS A 108 -0.60 -1.21 3.32
CA HIS A 108 -1.24 -1.37 4.64
C HIS A 108 -2.47 -2.29 4.61
N ARG A 109 -2.96 -2.68 3.43
CA ARG A 109 -4.12 -3.56 3.27
C ARG A 109 -3.66 -4.94 2.82
N LEU A 110 -3.26 -5.74 3.78
CA LEU A 110 -2.59 -7.01 3.56
C LEU A 110 -3.38 -8.17 4.17
N ALA A 111 -3.48 -9.27 3.44
CA ALA A 111 -3.82 -10.57 3.99
C ALA A 111 -2.52 -11.38 4.17
N ARG A 112 -2.33 -11.96 5.35
CA ARG A 112 -1.19 -12.83 5.65
C ARG A 112 -1.72 -14.17 6.10
N VAL A 113 -1.21 -15.22 5.47
CA VAL A 113 -1.52 -16.61 5.81
C VAL A 113 -0.21 -17.37 5.96
N SER A 114 -0.13 -18.21 6.97
CA SER A 114 0.99 -19.15 7.17
C SER A 114 0.43 -20.57 7.29
N ALA A 115 1.15 -21.51 6.73
CA ALA A 115 0.88 -22.94 6.87
C ALA A 115 2.21 -23.67 7.10
N THR A 116 2.15 -24.76 7.88
CA THR A 116 3.29 -25.64 8.13
C THR A 116 2.91 -27.03 7.65
N PHE A 117 3.78 -27.65 6.88
CA PHE A 117 3.61 -29.01 6.38
C PHE A 117 4.76 -29.86 6.89
N THR A 118 4.43 -31.07 7.37
CA THR A 118 5.44 -32.04 7.79
C THR A 118 6.02 -32.78 6.56
N PRO A 119 7.19 -33.44 6.66
CA PRO A 119 7.71 -34.26 5.57
C PRO A 119 6.72 -35.36 5.12
N GLU A 120 5.98 -35.95 6.02
CA GLU A 120 4.96 -36.97 5.70
C GLU A 120 3.84 -36.39 4.83
N GLU A 121 3.36 -35.18 5.14
CA GLU A 121 2.31 -34.50 4.38
C GLU A 121 2.79 -34.03 3.00
N MET A 122 4.10 -33.84 2.83
CA MET A 122 4.71 -33.41 1.56
C MET A 122 5.11 -34.59 0.68
N SER A 123 5.00 -35.83 1.15
CA SER A 123 5.30 -37.04 0.36
C SER A 123 4.26 -37.23 -0.73
N ASP A 124 4.71 -37.46 -1.97
CA ASP A 124 3.89 -37.80 -3.14
C ASP A 124 3.64 -39.31 -3.28
N THR A 125 4.19 -40.13 -2.37
CA THR A 125 4.13 -41.57 -2.38
C THR A 125 3.50 -42.19 -1.13
N GLY A 126 2.74 -41.40 -0.35
CA GLY A 126 2.20 -41.80 0.95
C GLY A 126 3.04 -41.27 2.12
N ASP A 127 2.85 -41.78 3.32
CA ASP A 127 3.50 -41.29 4.55
C ASP A 127 5.00 -41.71 4.61
N ASP A 128 5.80 -41.27 3.64
CA ASP A 128 7.24 -41.49 3.59
C ASP A 128 7.98 -40.16 3.88
N PRO A 129 8.52 -39.97 5.11
CA PRO A 129 9.22 -38.75 5.49
C PRO A 129 10.48 -38.47 4.67
N ALA A 130 11.18 -39.55 4.20
CA ALA A 130 12.37 -39.36 3.39
C ALA A 130 12.01 -38.75 2.01
N ARG A 131 10.98 -39.28 1.41
CA ARG A 131 10.44 -38.75 0.14
C ARG A 131 9.89 -37.34 0.30
N GLY A 132 9.18 -37.05 1.38
CA GLY A 132 8.70 -35.73 1.70
C GLY A 132 9.83 -34.71 1.89
N THR A 133 10.94 -35.10 2.49
CA THR A 133 12.13 -34.24 2.61
C THR A 133 12.72 -33.88 1.25
N GLU A 134 12.82 -34.85 0.33
CA GLU A 134 13.26 -34.58 -1.05
C GLU A 134 12.35 -33.58 -1.77
N VAL A 135 11.03 -33.69 -1.59
CA VAL A 135 10.05 -32.75 -2.16
C VAL A 135 10.24 -31.36 -1.56
N ILE A 136 10.43 -31.24 -0.25
CA ILE A 136 10.69 -29.97 0.45
C ILE A 136 11.96 -29.31 -0.11
N ASP A 137 13.05 -30.07 -0.26
CA ASP A 137 14.30 -29.57 -0.81
C ASP A 137 14.12 -29.04 -2.25
N GLY A 138 13.34 -29.74 -3.07
CA GLY A 138 12.97 -29.32 -4.42
C GLY A 138 12.19 -28.00 -4.43
N VAL A 139 11.24 -27.83 -3.52
CA VAL A 139 10.47 -26.59 -3.34
C VAL A 139 11.37 -25.44 -2.94
N LEU A 140 12.29 -25.66 -1.99
CA LEU A 140 13.26 -24.66 -1.55
C LEU A 140 14.22 -24.24 -2.67
N GLN A 141 14.70 -25.18 -3.50
CA GLN A 141 15.52 -24.86 -4.67
C GLN A 141 14.75 -24.02 -5.68
N ALA A 142 13.48 -24.31 -5.93
CA ALA A 142 12.62 -23.53 -6.82
C ALA A 142 12.40 -22.09 -6.25
N TYR A 143 12.25 -21.96 -4.94
CA TYR A 143 12.20 -20.66 -4.25
C TYR A 143 13.50 -19.89 -4.44
N HIS A 144 14.66 -20.50 -4.17
CA HIS A 144 15.97 -19.84 -4.32
C HIS A 144 16.21 -19.35 -5.75
N PHE A 145 15.78 -20.11 -6.74
CA PHE A 145 15.83 -19.68 -8.13
C PHE A 145 14.97 -18.42 -8.36
N ALA A 146 13.71 -18.43 -7.89
CA ALA A 146 12.83 -17.28 -8.04
C ALA A 146 13.33 -16.05 -7.26
N ALA A 147 13.99 -16.26 -6.12
CA ALA A 147 14.55 -15.17 -5.31
C ALA A 147 15.79 -14.52 -5.96
N ALA A 148 16.54 -15.26 -6.77
CA ALA A 148 17.79 -14.79 -7.37
C ALA A 148 17.62 -14.24 -8.79
N ASP A 149 16.59 -14.65 -9.52
CA ASP A 149 16.40 -14.29 -10.94
C ASP A 149 15.09 -13.53 -11.16
N PRO A 150 15.14 -12.27 -11.64
CA PRO A 150 13.93 -11.46 -11.86
C PRO A 150 13.00 -12.01 -12.94
N PHE A 151 13.51 -12.73 -13.94
CA PHE A 151 12.69 -13.37 -14.96
C PHE A 151 11.88 -14.52 -14.36
N ARG A 152 12.52 -15.34 -13.52
CA ARG A 152 11.84 -16.42 -12.79
C ARG A 152 10.88 -15.87 -11.74
N ALA A 153 11.25 -14.83 -11.02
CA ALA A 153 10.38 -14.17 -10.03
C ALA A 153 9.08 -13.68 -10.66
N THR A 154 9.15 -13.02 -11.81
CA THR A 154 7.97 -12.52 -12.54
C THR A 154 7.07 -13.68 -12.97
N THR A 155 7.62 -14.76 -13.46
CA THR A 155 6.88 -15.97 -13.86
C THR A 155 6.24 -16.65 -12.63
N HIS A 156 6.96 -16.72 -11.52
CA HIS A 156 6.46 -17.28 -10.26
C HIS A 156 5.27 -16.48 -9.74
N ASN A 157 5.39 -15.16 -9.69
CA ASN A 157 4.29 -14.26 -9.29
C ASN A 157 3.05 -14.45 -10.17
N LYS A 158 3.22 -14.55 -11.49
CA LYS A 158 2.11 -14.83 -12.42
C LYS A 158 1.45 -16.19 -12.12
N GLY A 159 2.25 -17.21 -11.79
CA GLY A 159 1.75 -18.53 -11.41
C GLY A 159 0.87 -18.49 -10.15
N ILE A 160 1.30 -17.79 -9.12
CA ILE A 160 0.53 -17.59 -7.88
C ILE A 160 -0.79 -16.87 -8.17
N MET A 161 -0.78 -15.82 -8.98
CA MET A 161 -1.97 -15.06 -9.33
C MET A 161 -3.00 -15.87 -10.13
N ASN A 162 -2.56 -16.92 -10.85
CA ASN A 162 -3.47 -17.84 -11.53
C ASN A 162 -4.39 -18.60 -10.56
N ALA A 163 -3.97 -18.80 -9.31
CA ALA A 163 -4.79 -19.42 -8.28
C ALA A 163 -5.57 -18.35 -7.46
N ILE A 164 -4.92 -17.27 -7.05
CA ILE A 164 -5.54 -16.21 -6.22
C ILE A 164 -6.72 -15.56 -6.94
N SER A 165 -6.57 -15.22 -8.22
CA SER A 165 -7.62 -14.52 -8.98
C SER A 165 -8.92 -15.34 -9.11
N PRO A 166 -8.92 -16.62 -9.49
CA PRO A 166 -10.12 -17.45 -9.50
C PRO A 166 -10.76 -17.62 -8.13
N ILE A 167 -9.97 -17.78 -7.06
CA ILE A 167 -10.50 -17.89 -5.70
C ILE A 167 -11.22 -16.59 -5.32
N ALA A 168 -10.61 -15.44 -5.56
CA ALA A 168 -11.22 -14.15 -5.27
C ALA A 168 -12.51 -13.88 -6.07
N ILE A 169 -12.61 -14.42 -7.29
CA ILE A 169 -13.83 -14.33 -8.12
C ILE A 169 -14.92 -15.27 -7.61
N ALA A 170 -14.55 -16.43 -7.08
CA ALA A 170 -15.49 -17.45 -6.61
C ALA A 170 -16.08 -17.15 -5.21
N CYS A 171 -15.42 -16.34 -4.39
CA CYS A 171 -15.85 -15.95 -3.05
C CYS A 171 -16.47 -14.57 -3.02
#